data_4ac8283f367d3f50bd22caf131e1d0dd
#
_entry.id   4ac8283f367d3f50bd22caf131e1d0dd
#
_cell.length_a   1.000
_cell.length_b   1.000
_cell.length_c   1.000
_cell.angle_alpha   90.00
_cell.angle_beta   90.00
_cell.angle_gamma   90.00
#
_symmetry.space_group_name_H-M   'P 1'
#
loop_
_entity.id
_entity.type
_entity.pdbx_description
1 polymer ?
#
loop_
_entity_poly.entity_id
_entity_poly.type
_entity_poly.pdbx_seq_one_letter_code
_entity_poly.pdbx_strand_id
1 'polypeptide(L)'
;MSSEFSIEFLGVLEGHGAAVTSLVCGEDKDGAPLLISGSRDKSIIQWKLNFEGEEVPVKDGDDKEVKKILVGRPLKSLHGHNHFVSSLALNSDSTKLVSGSWDKTIRLWDIPSSKSELIFKGHTKDVLSVAFSHDERLIFSGGMDNTLKYWNTKGDLRYDNNQFNGWVSCILNISKGKTNYIAVGSWDGTVRILNSEYNLDREIPGGEYAVTSLSTDEEGDFLFIAYKNGTVKVYNLEENKKENEEDNIKQTIDTGVDINTILFESKFFEIFAIGTSQGLQIRKIKGEKKPVFKDYKKECGACLSLTYDKSKDYLFAGFADGTIRVYKTSNSGN
;
A
#
# COMPACT_ATOMS: atom_id res chain seq x y z
N MET A 1 -15.13 -29.27 -3.63
CA MET A 1 -13.67 -29.36 -3.46
C MET A 1 -13.21 -27.98 -3.02
N SER A 2 -12.55 -27.85 -1.87
CA SER A 2 -12.04 -26.55 -1.44
C SER A 2 -10.89 -26.18 -2.38
N SER A 3 -11.03 -25.09 -3.13
CA SER A 3 -9.94 -24.52 -3.91
C SER A 3 -8.81 -24.18 -2.94
N GLU A 4 -7.64 -24.74 -3.14
CA GLU A 4 -6.49 -24.52 -2.29
C GLU A 4 -5.68 -23.36 -2.87
N PHE A 5 -5.51 -22.31 -2.08
CA PHE A 5 -4.66 -21.17 -2.45
C PHE A 5 -3.20 -21.61 -2.55
N SER A 6 -2.56 -21.26 -3.64
CA SER A 6 -1.12 -21.47 -3.81
C SER A 6 -0.42 -20.16 -4.16
N ILE A 7 0.82 -20.04 -3.70
CA ILE A 7 1.71 -18.91 -3.96
C ILE A 7 3.08 -19.44 -4.34
N GLU A 8 3.62 -18.90 -5.43
CA GLU A 8 4.91 -19.26 -5.98
C GLU A 8 5.81 -18.03 -6.07
N PHE A 9 7.01 -18.12 -5.56
CA PHE A 9 8.02 -17.08 -5.72
C PHE A 9 8.61 -17.13 -7.13
N LEU A 10 8.45 -16.05 -7.90
CA LEU A 10 8.96 -15.95 -9.25
C LEU A 10 10.37 -15.38 -9.34
N GLY A 11 10.67 -14.38 -8.53
CA GLY A 11 11.96 -13.71 -8.57
C GLY A 11 11.93 -12.32 -7.94
N VAL A 12 12.95 -11.53 -8.26
CA VAL A 12 13.16 -10.20 -7.69
C VAL A 12 13.31 -9.12 -8.75
N LEU A 13 12.99 -7.88 -8.34
CA LEU A 13 13.32 -6.66 -9.05
C LEU A 13 14.37 -5.91 -8.22
N GLU A 14 15.45 -5.51 -8.85
CA GLU A 14 16.57 -4.77 -8.24
C GLU A 14 16.82 -3.46 -8.95
N GLY A 15 17.05 -2.40 -8.19
CA GLY A 15 17.30 -1.07 -8.73
C GLY A 15 17.29 0.03 -7.68
N HIS A 16 16.59 -0.17 -6.55
CA HIS A 16 16.65 0.77 -5.45
C HIS A 16 17.88 0.56 -4.56
N GLY A 17 18.49 1.67 -4.13
CA GLY A 17 19.64 1.67 -3.21
C GLY A 17 19.23 1.65 -1.73
N ALA A 18 17.95 1.64 -1.40
CA ALA A 18 17.41 1.62 -0.04
C ALA A 18 15.98 1.06 -0.03
N ALA A 19 15.42 0.92 1.18
CA ALA A 19 14.11 0.32 1.42
C ALA A 19 13.00 0.81 0.49
N VAL A 20 12.23 -0.13 -0.06
CA VAL A 20 11.03 0.13 -0.89
C VAL A 20 9.84 0.36 0.03
N THR A 21 9.39 1.61 0.12
CA THR A 21 8.40 2.07 1.09
C THR A 21 6.98 2.07 0.56
N SER A 22 6.82 2.15 -0.76
CA SER A 22 5.51 2.18 -1.41
C SER A 22 5.55 1.52 -2.78
N LEU A 23 4.49 0.79 -3.08
CA LEU A 23 4.26 0.13 -4.37
C LEU A 23 2.86 0.48 -4.86
N VAL A 24 2.75 0.77 -6.14
CA VAL A 24 1.47 0.90 -6.84
C VAL A 24 1.55 0.18 -8.17
N CYS A 25 0.46 -0.46 -8.56
CA CYS A 25 0.35 -1.16 -9.82
C CYS A 25 -0.86 -0.63 -10.61
N GLY A 26 -0.64 -0.39 -11.88
CA GLY A 26 -1.65 -0.01 -12.85
C GLY A 26 -1.47 -0.79 -14.15
N GLU A 27 -1.94 -0.24 -15.25
CA GLU A 27 -1.71 -0.76 -16.59
C GLU A 27 -1.11 0.33 -17.46
N ASP A 28 -0.23 -0.05 -18.37
CA ASP A 28 0.24 0.85 -19.39
C ASP A 28 -0.80 0.99 -20.52
N LYS A 29 -0.49 1.83 -21.52
CA LYS A 29 -1.35 2.06 -22.70
C LYS A 29 -1.65 0.80 -23.52
N ASP A 30 -0.84 -0.24 -23.38
CA ASP A 30 -0.96 -1.51 -24.10
C ASP A 30 -1.66 -2.58 -23.21
N GLY A 31 -2.10 -2.22 -22.00
CA GLY A 31 -2.77 -3.10 -21.04
C GLY A 31 -1.80 -4.02 -20.27
N ALA A 32 -0.48 -3.78 -20.37
CA ALA A 32 0.50 -4.53 -19.61
C ALA A 32 0.63 -3.98 -18.18
N PRO A 33 0.94 -4.84 -17.19
CA PRO A 33 1.11 -4.40 -15.81
C PRO A 33 2.22 -3.34 -15.69
N LEU A 34 1.85 -2.20 -15.10
CA LEU A 34 2.73 -1.08 -14.80
C LEU A 34 3.00 -1.01 -13.31
N LEU A 35 4.15 -1.48 -12.88
CA LEU A 35 4.59 -1.36 -11.49
C LEU A 35 5.42 -0.10 -11.29
N ILE A 36 5.12 0.65 -10.22
CA ILE A 36 5.89 1.83 -9.79
C ILE A 36 6.19 1.68 -8.30
N SER A 37 7.45 1.96 -7.94
CA SER A 37 7.93 1.88 -6.56
C SER A 37 8.54 3.19 -6.08
N GLY A 38 8.32 3.52 -4.82
CA GLY A 38 8.98 4.62 -4.11
C GLY A 38 9.90 4.09 -3.01
N SER A 39 11.00 4.78 -2.77
CA SER A 39 12.04 4.29 -1.87
C SER A 39 12.63 5.37 -0.96
N ARG A 40 13.30 4.88 0.09
CA ARG A 40 14.17 5.70 0.95
C ARG A 40 15.42 6.22 0.25
N ASP A 41 15.75 5.73 -0.94
CA ASP A 41 16.80 6.30 -1.79
C ASP A 41 16.37 7.62 -2.47
N LYS A 42 15.15 8.11 -2.19
CA LYS A 42 14.54 9.36 -2.69
C LYS A 42 14.08 9.28 -4.14
N SER A 43 14.19 8.12 -4.77
CA SER A 43 13.78 7.88 -6.15
C SER A 43 12.43 7.17 -6.23
N ILE A 44 11.80 7.31 -7.39
CA ILE A 44 10.64 6.54 -7.80
C ILE A 44 11.04 5.81 -9.07
N ILE A 45 10.83 4.49 -9.13
CA ILE A 45 11.19 3.67 -10.30
C ILE A 45 9.93 3.11 -10.94
N GLN A 46 9.85 3.28 -12.25
CA GLN A 46 8.90 2.58 -13.11
C GLN A 46 9.59 1.32 -13.66
N TRP A 47 8.94 0.18 -13.55
CA TRP A 47 9.51 -1.12 -13.88
C TRP A 47 8.98 -1.66 -15.21
N LYS A 48 9.85 -2.29 -15.97
CA LYS A 48 9.48 -3.17 -17.08
C LYS A 48 9.51 -4.60 -16.56
N LEU A 49 8.35 -5.25 -16.49
CA LEU A 49 8.20 -6.60 -15.95
C LEU A 49 8.49 -7.66 -17.03
N ASN A 50 9.05 -8.78 -16.60
CA ASN A 50 9.26 -9.99 -17.38
C ASN A 50 8.99 -11.21 -16.49
N PHE A 51 7.79 -11.73 -16.55
CA PHE A 51 7.37 -12.85 -15.68
C PHE A 51 7.98 -14.20 -16.08
N GLU A 52 8.58 -14.33 -17.27
CA GLU A 52 9.35 -15.53 -17.64
C GLU A 52 10.65 -15.64 -16.84
N GLY A 53 11.13 -14.48 -16.33
CA GLY A 53 12.36 -14.39 -15.56
C GLY A 53 13.63 -14.48 -16.40
N GLU A 54 14.70 -13.93 -15.86
CA GLU A 54 16.05 -14.02 -16.42
C GLU A 54 16.98 -14.53 -15.33
N GLU A 55 17.64 -15.67 -15.56
CA GLU A 55 18.65 -16.19 -14.65
C GLU A 55 19.94 -15.39 -14.76
N VAL A 56 20.35 -14.75 -13.68
CA VAL A 56 21.64 -14.06 -13.58
C VAL A 56 22.55 -14.73 -12.56
N PRO A 57 23.82 -14.98 -12.88
CA PRO A 57 24.78 -15.49 -11.93
C PRO A 57 25.14 -14.41 -10.91
N VAL A 58 25.05 -14.71 -9.64
CA VAL A 58 25.41 -13.81 -8.53
C VAL A 58 26.34 -14.58 -7.60
N LYS A 59 27.34 -13.92 -7.05
CA LYS A 59 28.16 -14.49 -5.96
C LYS A 59 27.46 -14.26 -4.64
N ASP A 60 27.30 -15.31 -3.83
CA ASP A 60 26.85 -15.19 -2.46
C ASP A 60 27.98 -14.68 -1.53
N GLY A 61 27.69 -14.48 -0.25
CA GLY A 61 28.65 -14.02 0.74
C GLY A 61 29.86 -14.96 0.97
N ASP A 62 29.79 -16.21 0.49
CA ASP A 62 30.83 -17.23 0.52
C ASP A 62 31.56 -17.39 -0.84
N ASP A 63 31.41 -16.43 -1.76
CA ASP A 63 31.97 -16.45 -3.13
C ASP A 63 31.45 -17.61 -4.04
N LYS A 64 30.35 -18.29 -3.65
CA LYS A 64 29.73 -19.32 -4.46
C LYS A 64 28.81 -18.70 -5.50
N GLU A 65 28.88 -19.20 -6.74
CA GLU A 65 27.91 -18.81 -7.76
C GLU A 65 26.52 -19.37 -7.44
N VAL A 66 25.55 -18.46 -7.23
CA VAL A 66 24.13 -18.77 -7.08
C VAL A 66 23.38 -18.12 -8.23
N LYS A 67 22.33 -18.78 -8.70
CA LYS A 67 21.44 -18.22 -9.72
C LYS A 67 20.35 -17.38 -9.05
N LYS A 68 20.17 -16.18 -9.55
CA LYS A 68 19.11 -15.26 -9.17
C LYS A 68 18.17 -15.08 -10.36
N ILE A 69 16.85 -15.09 -10.10
CA ILE A 69 15.85 -14.86 -11.14
C ILE A 69 15.41 -13.41 -11.06
N LEU A 70 15.70 -12.64 -12.12
CA LEU A 70 15.20 -11.27 -12.30
C LEU A 70 13.92 -11.32 -13.14
N VAL A 71 12.82 -10.81 -12.57
CA VAL A 71 11.50 -10.77 -13.22
C VAL A 71 11.17 -9.39 -13.79
N GLY A 72 12.18 -8.60 -14.06
CA GLY A 72 12.09 -7.30 -14.70
C GLY A 72 13.29 -6.41 -14.40
N ARG A 73 13.24 -5.20 -14.95
CA ARG A 73 14.31 -4.20 -14.83
C ARG A 73 13.76 -2.80 -14.68
N PRO A 74 14.52 -1.86 -14.11
CA PRO A 74 14.15 -0.44 -14.13
C PRO A 74 13.95 0.05 -15.56
N LEU A 75 12.81 0.66 -15.85
CA LEU A 75 12.50 1.27 -17.13
C LEU A 75 12.83 2.76 -17.12
N LYS A 76 12.37 3.45 -16.09
CA LYS A 76 12.58 4.89 -15.87
C LYS A 76 12.71 5.18 -14.38
N SER A 77 13.49 6.21 -14.04
CA SER A 77 13.61 6.70 -12.68
C SER A 77 13.19 8.17 -12.61
N LEU A 78 12.29 8.49 -11.67
CA LEU A 78 11.79 9.83 -11.43
C LEU A 78 12.51 10.39 -10.20
N HIS A 79 13.21 11.50 -10.41
CA HIS A 79 13.99 12.17 -9.38
C HIS A 79 13.43 13.55 -9.09
N GLY A 80 13.54 14.00 -7.85
CA GLY A 80 13.11 15.34 -7.45
C GLY A 80 12.86 15.50 -5.96
N HIS A 81 12.41 14.43 -5.27
CA HIS A 81 12.32 14.46 -3.82
C HIS A 81 13.70 14.55 -3.16
N ASN A 82 13.78 15.33 -2.06
CA ASN A 82 15.01 15.54 -1.31
C ASN A 82 15.17 14.60 -0.11
N HIS A 83 14.11 13.86 0.23
CA HIS A 83 14.08 12.88 1.30
C HIS A 83 13.28 11.64 0.86
N PHE A 84 13.11 10.66 1.76
CA PHE A 84 12.42 9.40 1.52
C PHE A 84 11.06 9.61 0.85
N VAL A 85 10.78 8.85 -0.21
CA VAL A 85 9.44 8.73 -0.76
C VAL A 85 8.66 7.78 0.14
N SER A 86 7.56 8.22 0.72
CA SER A 86 6.79 7.47 1.72
C SER A 86 5.57 6.78 1.14
N SER A 87 4.92 7.40 0.17
CA SER A 87 3.66 6.93 -0.39
C SER A 87 3.50 7.34 -1.84
N LEU A 88 2.87 6.47 -2.61
CA LEU A 88 2.52 6.67 -4.01
C LEU A 88 1.04 6.41 -4.21
N ALA A 89 0.43 7.12 -5.16
CA ALA A 89 -0.91 6.84 -5.66
C ALA A 89 -0.97 7.09 -7.17
N LEU A 90 -1.53 6.14 -7.92
CA LEU A 90 -1.85 6.27 -9.34
C LEU A 90 -3.29 6.72 -9.53
N ASN A 91 -3.55 7.49 -10.58
CA ASN A 91 -4.90 7.71 -11.05
C ASN A 91 -5.41 6.48 -11.83
N SER A 92 -6.69 6.45 -12.17
CA SER A 92 -7.38 5.26 -12.73
C SER A 92 -6.83 4.83 -14.09
N ASP A 93 -6.40 5.80 -14.93
CA ASP A 93 -5.83 5.54 -16.25
C ASP A 93 -4.31 5.36 -16.24
N SER A 94 -3.68 5.36 -15.05
CA SER A 94 -2.23 5.19 -14.84
C SER A 94 -1.35 6.22 -15.55
N THR A 95 -1.90 7.39 -15.93
CA THR A 95 -1.14 8.47 -16.59
C THR A 95 -0.52 9.44 -15.60
N LYS A 96 -1.10 9.58 -14.40
CA LYS A 96 -0.63 10.49 -13.35
C LYS A 96 -0.29 9.72 -12.07
N LEU A 97 0.81 10.12 -11.46
CA LEU A 97 1.26 9.61 -10.17
C LEU A 97 1.37 10.76 -9.17
N VAL A 98 0.90 10.54 -7.97
CA VAL A 98 1.17 11.43 -6.84
C VAL A 98 2.12 10.72 -5.89
N SER A 99 3.12 11.44 -5.38
CA SER A 99 4.07 10.97 -4.38
C SER A 99 4.12 11.89 -3.18
N GLY A 100 4.11 11.30 -1.98
CA GLY A 100 4.38 11.97 -0.71
C GLY A 100 5.80 11.68 -0.24
N SER A 101 6.43 12.63 0.45
CA SER A 101 7.81 12.49 0.90
C SER A 101 8.06 13.12 2.27
N TRP A 102 9.09 12.61 2.94
CA TRP A 102 9.65 13.19 4.16
C TRP A 102 10.34 14.54 3.92
N ASP A 103 10.45 15.00 2.66
CA ASP A 103 10.83 16.38 2.34
C ASP A 103 9.68 17.39 2.56
N LYS A 104 8.54 16.96 3.14
CA LYS A 104 7.32 17.73 3.44
C LYS A 104 6.54 18.16 2.21
N THR A 105 6.87 17.61 1.03
CA THR A 105 6.21 17.94 -0.23
C THR A 105 5.45 16.76 -0.80
N ILE A 106 4.45 17.07 -1.61
CA ILE A 106 3.79 16.15 -2.50
C ILE A 106 4.17 16.54 -3.92
N ARG A 107 4.34 15.59 -4.82
CA ARG A 107 4.60 15.84 -6.24
C ARG A 107 3.60 15.12 -7.12
N LEU A 108 3.15 15.81 -8.15
CA LEU A 108 2.38 15.24 -9.25
C LEU A 108 3.32 14.99 -10.42
N TRP A 109 3.28 13.79 -10.98
CA TRP A 109 4.11 13.35 -12.08
C TRP A 109 3.26 12.93 -13.25
N ASP A 110 3.73 13.25 -14.44
CA ASP A 110 3.22 12.69 -15.69
C ASP A 110 4.02 11.42 -16.01
N ILE A 111 3.36 10.28 -16.01
CA ILE A 111 4.02 8.98 -16.17
C ILE A 111 4.58 8.79 -17.58
N PRO A 112 3.85 9.10 -18.68
CA PRO A 112 4.39 8.99 -20.01
C PRO A 112 5.68 9.77 -20.24
N SER A 113 5.74 11.02 -19.79
CA SER A 113 6.94 11.86 -19.95
C SER A 113 7.94 11.73 -18.80
N SER A 114 7.56 11.11 -17.68
CA SER A 114 8.36 10.98 -16.44
C SER A 114 8.79 12.32 -15.83
N LYS A 115 7.98 13.38 -16.02
CA LYS A 115 8.26 14.72 -15.52
C LYS A 115 7.40 15.05 -14.31
N SER A 116 7.99 15.79 -13.35
CA SER A 116 7.23 16.41 -12.27
C SER A 116 6.48 17.61 -12.81
N GLU A 117 5.16 17.58 -12.74
CA GLU A 117 4.30 18.68 -13.20
C GLU A 117 4.08 19.73 -12.13
N LEU A 118 3.83 19.27 -10.88
CA LEU A 118 3.50 20.15 -9.76
C LEU A 118 4.20 19.72 -8.47
N ILE A 119 4.44 20.67 -7.60
CA ILE A 119 4.94 20.47 -6.24
C ILE A 119 3.99 21.17 -5.29
N PHE A 120 3.39 20.39 -4.37
CA PHE A 120 2.49 20.92 -3.36
C PHE A 120 3.27 21.15 -2.06
N LYS A 121 3.17 22.34 -1.50
CA LYS A 121 3.86 22.75 -0.29
C LYS A 121 2.84 23.25 0.74
N GLY A 122 2.94 22.80 1.98
CA GLY A 122 2.05 23.22 3.06
C GLY A 122 2.04 22.30 4.27
N HIS A 123 2.51 21.05 4.14
CA HIS A 123 2.82 20.23 5.31
C HIS A 123 4.03 20.82 6.05
N THR A 124 3.96 20.85 7.38
CA THR A 124 5.04 21.38 8.23
C THR A 124 6.03 20.29 8.66
N LYS A 125 5.61 19.02 8.55
CA LYS A 125 6.43 17.83 8.79
C LYS A 125 6.28 16.84 7.63
N ASP A 126 6.85 15.66 7.78
CA ASP A 126 6.93 14.61 6.79
C ASP A 126 5.53 14.18 6.31
N VAL A 127 5.36 14.04 5.00
CA VAL A 127 4.15 13.46 4.39
C VAL A 127 4.28 11.95 4.47
N LEU A 128 3.26 11.27 4.99
CA LEU A 128 3.27 9.82 5.18
C LEU A 128 2.42 9.07 4.16
N SER A 129 1.29 9.66 3.75
CA SER A 129 0.35 9.02 2.84
C SER A 129 -0.24 10.02 1.86
N VAL A 130 -0.49 9.55 0.63
CA VAL A 130 -1.17 10.31 -0.42
C VAL A 130 -2.19 9.43 -1.12
N ALA A 131 -3.28 10.04 -1.61
CA ALA A 131 -4.29 9.38 -2.43
C ALA A 131 -4.93 10.39 -3.40
N PHE A 132 -5.42 9.93 -4.55
CA PHE A 132 -6.37 10.69 -5.34
C PHE A 132 -7.77 10.61 -4.72
N SER A 133 -8.63 11.58 -4.95
CA SER A 133 -10.06 11.41 -4.75
C SER A 133 -10.63 10.44 -5.81
N HIS A 134 -11.80 9.87 -5.57
CA HIS A 134 -12.42 8.94 -6.52
C HIS A 134 -12.69 9.60 -7.89
N ASP A 135 -13.05 10.88 -7.90
CA ASP A 135 -13.27 11.67 -9.11
C ASP A 135 -11.98 12.31 -9.68
N GLU A 136 -10.82 12.02 -9.06
CA GLU A 136 -9.48 12.49 -9.42
C GLU A 136 -9.30 14.02 -9.47
N ARG A 137 -10.26 14.78 -8.94
CA ARG A 137 -10.20 16.25 -8.89
C ARG A 137 -9.38 16.76 -7.71
N LEU A 138 -9.26 15.93 -6.67
CA LEU A 138 -8.51 16.25 -5.47
C LEU A 138 -7.41 15.23 -5.21
N ILE A 139 -6.40 15.69 -4.49
CA ILE A 139 -5.33 14.88 -3.93
C ILE A 139 -5.42 15.02 -2.42
N PHE A 140 -5.41 13.91 -1.72
CA PHE A 140 -5.32 13.86 -0.26
C PHE A 140 -3.90 13.62 0.17
N SER A 141 -3.49 14.23 1.27
CA SER A 141 -2.21 13.95 1.89
C SER A 141 -2.31 14.00 3.41
N GLY A 142 -1.70 13.03 4.06
CA GLY A 142 -1.58 12.93 5.50
C GLY A 142 -0.13 12.97 5.94
N GLY A 143 0.14 13.58 7.10
CA GLY A 143 1.50 13.78 7.55
C GLY A 143 1.74 13.65 9.05
N MET A 144 3.03 13.74 9.42
CA MET A 144 3.49 13.77 10.82
C MET A 144 3.14 15.08 11.53
N ASP A 145 2.60 16.06 10.83
CA ASP A 145 2.06 17.31 11.40
C ASP A 145 0.62 17.13 11.93
N ASN A 146 0.11 15.89 11.96
CA ASN A 146 -1.22 15.52 12.42
C ASN A 146 -2.34 16.15 11.57
N THR A 147 -2.05 16.46 10.30
CA THR A 147 -3.02 17.08 9.41
C THR A 147 -3.35 16.18 8.23
N LEU A 148 -4.61 16.26 7.79
CA LEU A 148 -5.08 15.77 6.51
C LEU A 148 -5.37 16.99 5.63
N LYS A 149 -4.73 17.08 4.47
CA LYS A 149 -4.88 18.19 3.53
C LYS A 149 -5.48 17.72 2.22
N TYR A 150 -6.32 18.60 1.61
CA TYR A 150 -6.90 18.38 0.30
C TYR A 150 -6.36 19.44 -0.66
N TRP A 151 -5.92 19.00 -1.82
CA TRP A 151 -5.34 19.83 -2.87
C TRP A 151 -6.13 19.62 -4.17
N ASN A 152 -6.31 20.70 -4.93
CA ASN A 152 -6.77 20.49 -6.30
C ASN A 152 -5.58 20.11 -7.22
N THR A 153 -5.90 19.61 -8.40
CA THR A 153 -4.90 19.22 -9.41
C THR A 153 -4.14 20.41 -10.04
N LYS A 154 -4.43 21.66 -9.60
CA LYS A 154 -3.71 22.87 -10.01
C LYS A 154 -2.65 23.30 -8.97
N GLY A 155 -2.61 22.64 -7.82
CA GLY A 155 -1.63 22.92 -6.76
C GLY A 155 -2.18 23.72 -5.57
N ASP A 156 -3.46 24.13 -5.58
CA ASP A 156 -4.02 24.94 -4.50
C ASP A 156 -4.48 24.06 -3.34
N LEU A 157 -4.15 24.46 -2.12
CA LEU A 157 -4.70 23.89 -0.90
C LEU A 157 -6.19 24.26 -0.77
N ARG A 158 -7.06 23.26 -0.65
CA ARG A 158 -8.51 23.45 -0.52
C ARG A 158 -9.00 23.33 0.90
N TYR A 159 -8.39 22.44 1.67
CA TYR A 159 -8.77 22.19 3.05
C TYR A 159 -7.57 21.68 3.88
N ASP A 160 -7.55 22.09 5.14
CA ASP A 160 -6.54 21.70 6.13
C ASP A 160 -7.25 21.22 7.40
N ASN A 161 -7.30 19.90 7.61
CA ASN A 161 -7.90 19.30 8.78
C ASN A 161 -6.82 18.92 9.80
N ASN A 162 -6.83 19.61 10.93
CA ASN A 162 -5.88 19.43 12.04
C ASN A 162 -6.52 18.77 13.29
N GLN A 163 -7.63 18.03 13.12
CA GLN A 163 -8.35 17.43 14.22
C GLN A 163 -7.78 16.07 14.66
N PHE A 164 -6.64 15.63 14.11
CA PHE A 164 -6.01 14.38 14.51
C PHE A 164 -5.07 14.60 15.71
N ASN A 165 -5.13 13.67 16.67
CA ASN A 165 -4.25 13.67 17.85
C ASN A 165 -2.93 12.93 17.61
N GLY A 166 -2.77 12.31 16.44
CA GLY A 166 -1.59 11.57 16.02
C GLY A 166 -1.30 11.76 14.53
N TRP A 167 -0.17 11.22 14.06
CA TRP A 167 0.21 11.29 12.66
C TRP A 167 -0.83 10.63 11.76
N VAL A 168 -1.16 11.26 10.64
CA VAL A 168 -2.01 10.67 9.62
C VAL A 168 -1.15 9.72 8.78
N SER A 169 -1.27 8.41 9.04
CA SER A 169 -0.36 7.37 8.55
C SER A 169 -0.77 6.77 7.21
N CYS A 170 -2.07 6.64 6.98
CA CYS A 170 -2.58 6.00 5.77
C CYS A 170 -3.93 6.59 5.36
N ILE A 171 -4.15 6.64 4.05
CA ILE A 171 -5.36 7.13 3.40
C ILE A 171 -5.76 6.08 2.37
N LEU A 172 -7.03 5.68 2.38
CA LEU A 172 -7.59 4.67 1.48
C LEU A 172 -8.91 5.16 0.89
N ASN A 173 -9.03 5.07 -0.44
CA ASN A 173 -10.33 5.23 -1.10
C ASN A 173 -11.13 3.95 -1.00
N ILE A 174 -12.42 4.07 -0.68
CA ILE A 174 -13.37 2.98 -0.60
C ILE A 174 -14.52 3.28 -1.55
N SER A 175 -14.73 2.40 -2.51
CA SER A 175 -15.87 2.48 -3.43
C SER A 175 -16.90 1.43 -3.04
N LYS A 176 -18.11 1.86 -2.69
CA LYS A 176 -19.20 0.99 -2.28
C LYS A 176 -20.43 1.28 -3.13
N GLY A 177 -20.65 0.46 -4.16
CA GLY A 177 -21.74 0.67 -5.11
C GLY A 177 -21.66 2.04 -5.78
N LYS A 178 -22.57 2.95 -5.43
CA LYS A 178 -22.60 4.34 -5.93
C LYS A 178 -22.00 5.36 -4.93
N THR A 179 -21.60 4.92 -3.76
CA THR A 179 -21.10 5.79 -2.69
C THR A 179 -19.61 5.59 -2.52
N ASN A 180 -18.89 6.70 -2.39
CA ASN A 180 -17.45 6.67 -2.19
C ASN A 180 -17.14 7.23 -0.80
N TYR A 181 -16.19 6.61 -0.13
CA TYR A 181 -15.68 7.03 1.16
C TYR A 181 -14.16 7.15 1.11
N ILE A 182 -13.61 7.88 2.06
CA ILE A 182 -12.19 7.94 2.30
C ILE A 182 -11.95 7.52 3.75
N ALA A 183 -11.19 6.44 3.94
CA ALA A 183 -10.74 6.04 5.26
C ALA A 183 -9.35 6.63 5.54
N VAL A 184 -9.21 7.22 6.71
CA VAL A 184 -7.98 7.88 7.17
C VAL A 184 -7.56 7.28 8.50
N GLY A 185 -6.43 6.59 8.50
CA GLY A 185 -5.85 6.00 9.70
C GLY A 185 -4.84 6.92 10.37
N SER A 186 -4.83 6.92 11.68
CA SER A 186 -3.96 7.77 12.49
C SER A 186 -3.16 6.98 13.54
N TRP A 187 -2.03 7.56 13.94
CA TRP A 187 -1.20 7.04 15.04
C TRP A 187 -1.84 7.22 16.42
N ASP A 188 -2.94 7.99 16.52
CA ASP A 188 -3.78 8.02 17.72
C ASP A 188 -4.65 6.75 17.88
N GLY A 189 -4.54 5.81 16.94
CA GLY A 189 -5.26 4.55 16.92
C GLY A 189 -6.63 4.63 16.25
N THR A 190 -7.12 5.82 15.90
CA THR A 190 -8.44 5.99 15.28
C THR A 190 -8.42 5.83 13.77
N VAL A 191 -9.54 5.42 13.21
CA VAL A 191 -9.83 5.50 11.77
C VAL A 191 -11.03 6.39 11.55
N ARG A 192 -10.88 7.44 10.75
CA ARG A 192 -11.97 8.33 10.35
C ARG A 192 -12.40 8.02 8.94
N ILE A 193 -13.71 7.86 8.75
CA ILE A 193 -14.33 7.62 7.45
C ILE A 193 -15.03 8.90 7.04
N LEU A 194 -14.63 9.43 5.89
CA LEU A 194 -15.20 10.63 5.29
C LEU A 194 -16.14 10.20 4.15
N ASN A 195 -17.27 10.88 4.03
CA ASN A 195 -18.24 10.66 2.95
C ASN A 195 -17.77 11.31 1.62
N SER A 196 -18.60 11.21 0.58
CA SER A 196 -18.31 11.77 -0.76
C SER A 196 -18.20 13.31 -0.79
N GLU A 197 -18.68 14.00 0.24
CA GLU A 197 -18.52 15.45 0.42
C GLU A 197 -17.30 15.78 1.31
N TYR A 198 -16.54 14.75 1.72
CA TYR A 198 -15.36 14.83 2.59
C TYR A 198 -15.67 15.28 4.02
N ASN A 199 -16.93 15.18 4.44
CA ASN A 199 -17.33 15.37 5.84
C ASN A 199 -17.13 14.08 6.62
N LEU A 200 -16.85 14.20 7.93
CA LEU A 200 -16.76 13.05 8.82
C LEU A 200 -18.10 12.29 8.84
N ASP A 201 -18.08 11.03 8.41
CA ASP A 201 -19.22 10.12 8.45
C ASP A 201 -19.19 9.26 9.70
N ARG A 202 -18.04 8.66 10.01
CA ARG A 202 -17.82 7.78 11.17
C ARG A 202 -16.41 7.94 11.72
N GLU A 203 -16.26 7.68 13.01
CA GLU A 203 -14.97 7.53 13.68
C GLU A 203 -14.93 6.17 14.37
N ILE A 204 -14.01 5.30 13.93
CA ILE A 204 -13.80 3.99 14.51
C ILE A 204 -12.74 4.14 15.59
N PRO A 205 -13.08 3.93 16.88
CA PRO A 205 -12.10 4.01 17.95
C PRO A 205 -11.11 2.85 17.86
N GLY A 206 -9.83 3.15 17.94
CA GLY A 206 -8.78 2.16 17.69
C GLY A 206 -8.18 1.54 18.92
N GLY A 207 -8.02 2.27 19.99
CA GLY A 207 -7.27 1.88 21.17
C GLY A 207 -5.86 2.48 21.23
N GLU A 208 -4.93 1.82 21.93
CA GLU A 208 -3.61 2.37 22.27
C GLU A 208 -2.56 2.30 21.14
N TYR A 209 -2.86 1.61 20.03
CA TYR A 209 -1.86 1.30 19.01
C TYR A 209 -2.10 2.03 17.70
N ALA A 210 -1.02 2.54 17.12
CA ALA A 210 -1.04 3.24 15.85
C ALA A 210 -1.63 2.41 14.71
N VAL A 211 -2.51 3.01 13.91
CA VAL A 211 -2.94 2.44 12.63
C VAL A 211 -1.77 2.56 11.65
N THR A 212 -1.35 1.44 11.06
CA THR A 212 -0.22 1.41 10.12
C THR A 212 -0.67 1.34 8.66
N SER A 213 -1.76 0.63 8.40
CA SER A 213 -2.24 0.42 7.03
C SER A 213 -3.73 0.06 7.02
N LEU A 214 -4.39 0.38 5.93
CA LEU A 214 -5.79 0.08 5.66
C LEU A 214 -5.90 -0.69 4.34
N SER A 215 -6.86 -1.59 4.25
CA SER A 215 -7.24 -2.28 3.02
C SER A 215 -8.74 -2.55 3.02
N THR A 216 -9.34 -2.72 1.84
CA THR A 216 -10.77 -3.03 1.70
C THR A 216 -10.94 -4.17 0.69
N ASP A 217 -12.08 -4.83 0.74
CA ASP A 217 -12.54 -5.72 -0.34
C ASP A 217 -13.02 -4.90 -1.55
N GLU A 218 -13.29 -5.57 -2.67
CA GLU A 218 -13.69 -4.90 -3.92
C GLU A 218 -15.06 -4.23 -3.83
N GLU A 219 -15.99 -4.85 -3.10
CA GLU A 219 -17.32 -4.32 -2.90
C GLU A 219 -17.35 -3.13 -1.91
N GLY A 220 -16.28 -2.92 -1.15
CA GLY A 220 -16.20 -1.90 -0.12
C GLY A 220 -17.06 -2.21 1.11
N ASP A 221 -17.33 -3.48 1.36
CA ASP A 221 -18.16 -3.94 2.48
C ASP A 221 -17.37 -4.10 3.78
N PHE A 222 -16.11 -4.48 3.66
CA PHE A 222 -15.22 -4.69 4.80
C PHE A 222 -13.99 -3.80 4.72
N LEU A 223 -13.66 -3.17 5.85
CA LEU A 223 -12.42 -2.43 6.05
C LEU A 223 -11.50 -3.23 6.97
N PHE A 224 -10.30 -3.52 6.48
CA PHE A 224 -9.24 -4.17 7.23
C PHE A 224 -8.31 -3.10 7.80
N ILE A 225 -8.22 -3.06 9.13
CA ILE A 225 -7.44 -2.07 9.86
C ILE A 225 -6.26 -2.78 10.52
N ALA A 226 -5.06 -2.48 10.08
CA ALA A 226 -3.83 -3.03 10.65
C ALA A 226 -3.24 -2.07 11.69
N TYR A 227 -2.89 -2.62 12.84
CA TYR A 227 -2.26 -1.90 13.95
C TYR A 227 -0.80 -2.32 14.12
N LYS A 228 0.00 -1.41 14.65
CA LYS A 228 1.44 -1.60 14.86
C LYS A 228 1.78 -2.79 15.75
N ASN A 229 0.94 -3.12 16.72
CA ASN A 229 1.12 -4.25 17.63
C ASN A 229 0.82 -5.64 17.01
N GLY A 230 0.49 -5.70 15.73
CA GLY A 230 0.14 -6.96 15.08
C GLY A 230 -1.35 -7.32 15.08
N THR A 231 -2.20 -6.45 15.57
CA THR A 231 -3.66 -6.66 15.52
C THR A 231 -4.21 -6.22 14.17
N VAL A 232 -5.11 -7.02 13.60
CA VAL A 232 -5.94 -6.66 12.45
C VAL A 232 -7.40 -6.70 12.90
N LYS A 233 -8.13 -5.59 12.72
CA LYS A 233 -9.58 -5.54 12.90
C LYS A 233 -10.27 -5.57 11.55
N VAL A 234 -11.30 -6.39 11.42
CA VAL A 234 -12.18 -6.45 10.24
C VAL A 234 -13.48 -5.73 10.60
N TYR A 235 -13.69 -4.57 10.00
CA TYR A 235 -14.82 -3.71 10.26
C TYR A 235 -15.83 -3.80 9.10
N ASN A 236 -17.12 -3.97 9.42
CA ASN A 236 -18.19 -3.99 8.42
C ASN A 236 -18.72 -2.59 8.14
N LEU A 237 -18.63 -2.17 6.89
CA LEU A 237 -19.10 -0.87 6.40
C LEU A 237 -20.58 -0.88 5.99
N GLU A 238 -21.21 -2.06 5.82
CA GLU A 238 -22.60 -2.19 5.37
C GLU A 238 -23.62 -1.85 6.45
N GLU A 239 -23.29 -2.14 7.69
CA GLU A 239 -24.26 -1.99 8.76
C GLU A 239 -24.56 -0.51 9.02
N ASN A 240 -25.87 -0.21 9.20
CA ASN A 240 -26.32 1.10 9.66
C ASN A 240 -25.53 1.51 10.91
N LYS A 241 -25.23 2.82 11.02
CA LYS A 241 -24.56 3.39 12.18
C LYS A 241 -25.16 2.84 13.47
N LYS A 242 -24.46 1.95 14.15
CA LYS A 242 -24.83 1.49 15.47
C LYS A 242 -24.49 2.61 16.45
N GLU A 243 -25.17 2.64 17.59
CA GLU A 243 -24.85 3.61 18.65
C GLU A 243 -23.38 3.45 19.12
N ASN A 244 -22.86 2.23 19.05
CA ASN A 244 -21.45 1.93 19.30
C ASN A 244 -20.77 1.37 18.03
N GLU A 245 -19.82 2.10 17.48
CA GLU A 245 -19.08 1.69 16.26
C GLU A 245 -18.24 0.42 16.46
N GLU A 246 -17.88 0.07 17.71
CA GLU A 246 -17.19 -1.19 18.01
C GLU A 246 -18.02 -2.43 17.66
N ASP A 247 -19.35 -2.34 17.69
CA ASP A 247 -20.25 -3.44 17.34
C ASP A 247 -20.20 -3.82 15.86
N ASN A 248 -19.62 -2.97 15.02
CA ASN A 248 -19.38 -3.23 13.60
C ASN A 248 -18.07 -4.00 13.35
N ILE A 249 -17.25 -4.24 14.37
CA ILE A 249 -16.06 -5.08 14.27
C ILE A 249 -16.49 -6.55 14.25
N LYS A 250 -16.33 -7.19 13.09
CA LYS A 250 -16.71 -8.60 12.89
C LYS A 250 -15.68 -9.56 13.42
N GLN A 251 -14.40 -9.17 13.35
CA GLN A 251 -13.31 -10.03 13.77
C GLN A 251 -12.09 -9.21 14.19
N THR A 252 -11.38 -9.73 15.19
CA THR A 252 -10.06 -9.24 15.57
C THR A 252 -9.07 -10.40 15.47
N ILE A 253 -8.00 -10.19 14.69
CA ILE A 253 -6.97 -11.18 14.41
C ILE A 253 -5.66 -10.69 15.01
N ASP A 254 -5.08 -11.47 15.91
CA ASP A 254 -3.74 -11.23 16.45
C ASP A 254 -2.72 -12.02 15.61
N THR A 255 -1.79 -11.30 14.99
CA THR A 255 -0.75 -11.91 14.15
C THR A 255 0.51 -12.24 14.93
N GLY A 256 0.68 -11.68 16.12
CA GLY A 256 1.84 -11.85 16.98
C GLY A 256 3.12 -11.17 16.48
N VAL A 257 3.04 -10.32 15.45
CA VAL A 257 4.17 -9.59 14.85
C VAL A 257 3.77 -8.20 14.41
N ASP A 258 4.66 -7.24 14.52
CA ASP A 258 4.43 -5.86 14.07
C ASP A 258 4.07 -5.81 12.58
N ILE A 259 2.96 -5.14 12.25
CA ILE A 259 2.49 -4.98 10.88
C ILE A 259 2.91 -3.60 10.35
N ASN A 260 3.52 -3.58 9.17
CA ASN A 260 3.85 -2.37 8.44
C ASN A 260 2.80 -2.03 7.37
N THR A 261 2.25 -3.05 6.72
CA THR A 261 1.26 -2.90 5.64
C THR A 261 0.33 -4.11 5.59
N ILE A 262 -0.89 -3.89 5.13
CA ILE A 262 -1.90 -4.93 4.90
C ILE A 262 -2.49 -4.78 3.50
N LEU A 263 -2.76 -5.91 2.86
CA LEU A 263 -3.41 -5.97 1.56
C LEU A 263 -4.39 -7.15 1.57
N PHE A 264 -5.67 -6.86 1.40
CA PHE A 264 -6.71 -7.86 1.26
C PHE A 264 -6.83 -8.29 -0.21
N GLU A 265 -7.13 -9.58 -0.44
CA GLU A 265 -7.33 -10.14 -1.76
C GLU A 265 -8.73 -10.77 -1.89
N SER A 266 -9.56 -10.13 -2.69
CA SER A 266 -10.96 -10.55 -2.88
C SER A 266 -11.10 -11.78 -3.78
N LYS A 267 -10.18 -12.01 -4.71
CA LYS A 267 -10.20 -13.16 -5.63
C LYS A 267 -10.22 -14.50 -4.88
N PHE A 268 -9.66 -14.54 -3.67
CA PHE A 268 -9.53 -15.71 -2.84
C PHE A 268 -10.37 -15.68 -1.55
N PHE A 269 -11.28 -14.74 -1.42
CA PHE A 269 -12.35 -14.49 -0.42
C PHE A 269 -12.01 -14.64 1.08
N GLU A 270 -10.86 -15.21 1.45
CA GLU A 270 -10.54 -15.48 2.85
C GLU A 270 -9.10 -15.15 3.21
N ILE A 271 -8.34 -14.50 2.30
CA ILE A 271 -6.90 -14.34 2.45
C ILE A 271 -6.50 -12.88 2.45
N PHE A 272 -5.55 -12.55 3.29
CA PHE A 272 -4.89 -11.24 3.29
C PHE A 272 -3.38 -11.40 3.43
N ALA A 273 -2.64 -10.51 2.79
CA ALA A 273 -1.20 -10.40 2.92
C ALA A 273 -0.84 -9.32 3.93
N ILE A 274 0.17 -9.55 4.76
CA ILE A 274 0.76 -8.54 5.64
C ILE A 274 2.27 -8.47 5.44
N GLY A 275 2.76 -7.23 5.31
CA GLY A 275 4.17 -6.92 5.43
C GLY A 275 4.51 -6.66 6.89
N THR A 276 5.49 -7.38 7.42
CA THR A 276 5.88 -7.35 8.84
C THR A 276 7.34 -6.92 9.00
N SER A 277 7.75 -6.65 10.23
CA SER A 277 9.18 -6.43 10.55
C SER A 277 10.08 -7.63 10.23
N GLN A 278 9.52 -8.82 10.04
CA GLN A 278 10.23 -10.06 9.75
C GLN A 278 10.15 -10.50 8.28
N GLY A 279 9.28 -9.88 7.48
CA GLY A 279 9.04 -10.23 6.08
C GLY A 279 7.55 -10.29 5.71
N LEU A 280 7.24 -11.06 4.66
CA LEU A 280 5.87 -11.26 4.16
C LEU A 280 5.19 -12.43 4.85
N GLN A 281 3.92 -12.26 5.22
CA GLN A 281 3.02 -13.35 5.60
C GLN A 281 1.73 -13.29 4.80
N ILE A 282 1.17 -14.45 4.50
CA ILE A 282 -0.21 -14.58 4.00
C ILE A 282 -1.01 -15.38 5.01
N ARG A 283 -2.20 -14.89 5.34
CA ARG A 283 -3.08 -15.44 6.37
C ARG A 283 -4.50 -15.60 5.86
N LYS A 284 -5.24 -16.54 6.45
CA LYS A 284 -6.69 -16.67 6.28
C LYS A 284 -7.41 -15.79 7.31
N ILE A 285 -8.56 -15.23 6.92
CA ILE A 285 -9.44 -14.49 7.83
C ILE A 285 -10.04 -15.44 8.86
N LYS A 286 -10.56 -16.59 8.39
CA LYS A 286 -11.12 -17.64 9.26
C LYS A 286 -10.18 -18.83 9.30
N GLY A 287 -9.96 -19.40 10.47
CA GLY A 287 -9.18 -20.63 10.60
C GLY A 287 -8.01 -20.54 11.57
N GLU A 288 -6.91 -21.17 11.24
CA GLU A 288 -5.75 -21.30 12.11
C GLU A 288 -5.04 -19.96 12.36
N LYS A 289 -4.55 -19.78 13.60
CA LYS A 289 -3.71 -18.64 13.98
C LYS A 289 -2.38 -18.56 13.20
N LYS A 290 -2.00 -19.64 12.50
CA LYS A 290 -0.76 -19.73 11.73
C LYS A 290 -0.94 -19.15 10.33
N PRO A 291 0.06 -18.45 9.78
CA PRO A 291 0.03 -18.02 8.39
C PRO A 291 0.09 -19.21 7.42
N VAL A 292 -0.60 -19.07 6.31
CA VAL A 292 -0.59 -20.06 5.20
C VAL A 292 0.76 -20.03 4.48
N PHE A 293 1.37 -18.86 4.39
CA PHE A 293 2.67 -18.64 3.76
C PHE A 293 3.52 -17.65 4.55
N LYS A 294 4.83 -17.85 4.53
CA LYS A 294 5.82 -16.94 5.10
C LYS A 294 7.04 -16.83 4.19
N ASP A 295 7.48 -15.63 3.91
CA ASP A 295 8.81 -15.37 3.36
C ASP A 295 9.60 -14.48 4.34
N TYR A 296 10.46 -15.13 5.13
CA TYR A 296 11.28 -14.55 6.19
C TYR A 296 12.76 -14.74 5.90
N LYS A 297 13.26 -14.24 4.80
CA LYS A 297 14.71 -14.26 4.58
C LYS A 297 15.34 -13.15 5.40
N LYS A 298 16.25 -13.52 6.31
CA LYS A 298 17.00 -12.61 7.20
C LYS A 298 17.65 -11.46 6.45
N GLU A 299 18.12 -11.73 5.23
CA GLU A 299 18.85 -10.81 4.37
C GLU A 299 17.99 -9.67 3.84
N CYS A 300 16.68 -9.87 3.69
CA CYS A 300 15.77 -8.90 3.08
C CYS A 300 15.11 -7.97 4.09
N GLY A 301 15.09 -8.37 5.36
CA GLY A 301 14.52 -7.56 6.44
C GLY A 301 13.00 -7.41 6.35
N ALA A 302 12.51 -6.25 6.79
CA ALA A 302 11.09 -5.93 6.86
C ALA A 302 10.45 -5.81 5.48
N CYS A 303 9.25 -6.35 5.32
CA CYS A 303 8.35 -6.03 4.20
C CYS A 303 7.57 -4.75 4.54
N LEU A 304 7.70 -3.72 3.70
CA LEU A 304 7.18 -2.38 3.98
C LEU A 304 6.01 -1.99 3.10
N SER A 305 5.87 -2.61 1.93
CA SER A 305 4.82 -2.26 0.96
C SER A 305 4.36 -3.48 0.20
N LEU A 306 3.07 -3.51 -0.14
CA LEU A 306 2.41 -4.58 -0.87
C LEU A 306 1.50 -3.98 -1.93
N THR A 307 1.41 -4.62 -3.10
CA THR A 307 0.39 -4.36 -4.12
C THR A 307 0.16 -5.58 -4.98
N TYR A 308 -1.04 -5.71 -5.54
CA TYR A 308 -1.35 -6.66 -6.60
C TYR A 308 -1.36 -5.96 -7.96
N ASP A 309 -1.15 -6.72 -9.02
CA ASP A 309 -1.55 -6.28 -10.36
C ASP A 309 -3.09 -6.27 -10.47
N LYS A 310 -3.63 -5.67 -11.53
CA LYS A 310 -5.09 -5.60 -11.72
C LYS A 310 -5.75 -6.96 -11.93
N SER A 311 -5.05 -7.93 -12.51
CA SER A 311 -5.55 -9.31 -12.67
C SER A 311 -5.52 -10.09 -11.36
N LYS A 312 -4.77 -9.57 -10.36
CA LYS A 312 -4.51 -10.20 -9.07
C LYS A 312 -3.86 -11.60 -9.17
N ASP A 313 -3.10 -11.79 -10.24
CA ASP A 313 -2.29 -12.99 -10.45
C ASP A 313 -0.89 -12.83 -9.87
N TYR A 314 -0.45 -11.57 -9.65
CA TYR A 314 0.89 -11.27 -9.17
C TYR A 314 0.86 -10.35 -7.94
N LEU A 315 1.49 -10.83 -6.86
CA LEU A 315 1.73 -10.05 -5.65
C LEU A 315 3.15 -9.48 -5.67
N PHE A 316 3.26 -8.18 -5.48
CA PHE A 316 4.54 -7.48 -5.34
C PHE A 316 4.73 -7.06 -3.89
N ALA A 317 5.90 -7.37 -3.34
CA ALA A 317 6.28 -7.03 -1.97
C ALA A 317 7.60 -6.27 -1.94
N GLY A 318 7.59 -5.05 -1.40
CA GLY A 318 8.77 -4.19 -1.27
C GLY A 318 9.44 -4.35 0.08
N PHE A 319 10.76 -4.53 0.06
CA PHE A 319 11.56 -4.88 1.23
C PHE A 319 12.53 -3.79 1.66
N ALA A 320 13.02 -3.93 2.90
CA ALA A 320 13.96 -3.00 3.52
C ALA A 320 15.35 -3.01 2.87
N ASP A 321 15.72 -4.10 2.19
CA ASP A 321 16.98 -4.24 1.45
C ASP A 321 16.98 -3.53 0.08
N GLY A 322 15.84 -2.94 -0.32
CA GLY A 322 15.68 -2.26 -1.62
C GLY A 322 15.18 -3.17 -2.73
N THR A 323 14.92 -4.44 -2.47
CA THR A 323 14.37 -5.37 -3.45
C THR A 323 12.85 -5.35 -3.45
N ILE A 324 12.26 -5.69 -4.61
CA ILE A 324 10.85 -6.05 -4.73
C ILE A 324 10.79 -7.53 -5.10
N ARG A 325 10.08 -8.30 -4.31
CA ARG A 325 9.83 -9.72 -4.58
C ARG A 325 8.50 -9.89 -5.26
N VAL A 326 8.48 -10.77 -6.26
CA VAL A 326 7.31 -11.04 -7.09
C VAL A 326 6.86 -12.47 -6.87
N TYR A 327 5.58 -12.64 -6.60
CA TYR A 327 4.95 -13.92 -6.36
C TYR A 327 3.77 -14.07 -7.32
N LYS A 328 3.60 -15.27 -7.87
CA LYS A 328 2.40 -15.68 -8.59
C LYS A 328 1.41 -16.28 -7.60
N THR A 329 0.18 -15.84 -7.67
CA THR A 329 -0.93 -16.36 -6.85
C THR A 329 -1.91 -17.11 -7.72
N SER A 330 -2.35 -18.27 -7.30
CA SER A 330 -3.32 -19.08 -8.02
C SER A 330 -4.21 -19.90 -7.09
N ASN A 331 -5.40 -20.26 -7.58
CA ASN A 331 -6.24 -21.28 -6.95
C ASN A 331 -6.01 -22.62 -7.65
N SER A 332 -5.67 -23.65 -6.92
CA SER A 332 -5.52 -25.03 -7.42
C SER A 332 -6.88 -25.68 -7.72
N GLY A 333 -7.77 -24.96 -8.43
CA GLY A 333 -9.12 -25.44 -8.73
C GLY A 333 -9.59 -25.15 -10.16
N ASN A 334 -8.68 -24.73 -11.03
CA ASN A 334 -8.92 -24.65 -12.49
C ASN A 334 -7.84 -25.41 -13.24
#